data_b78f3e47a6baf9d07596a037c85ef0a0
#
_entry.id   b78f3e47a6baf9d07596a037c85ef0a0
#
_cell.length_a   1.000
_cell.length_b   1.000
_cell.length_c   1.000
_cell.angle_alpha   90.00
_cell.angle_beta   90.00
_cell.angle_gamma   90.00
#
_symmetry.space_group_name_H-M   'P 1'
#
loop_
_entity.id
_entity.type
_entity.pdbx_description
1 polymer ?
#
loop_
_entity_poly.entity_id
_entity_poly.type
_entity_poly.pdbx_seq_one_letter_code
_entity_poly.pdbx_strand_id
1 'polypeptide(L)'
;MTKTNITRLTSVGIDIGKDVFHLVGFDDDGTLVLRKKIKRLALVSTFEDLPRCIVGMEACLSAHFVSRTLRKLGFEPRIIPAKYTKPFVKGQKNDYNDAEAIAEAAQRPNLRCVREKTQDQLDLQALHRVRSRLVSKRTATINQIRAFLIEQGITVRTGARALDNSLFAILKNREDEISPRMRDIIHGLYEDWIWLDGRIEATTHEIEVISKCEENCQRLMSIPGVGPLISTGMVAAVGAGDAFQRSRDFAAWLGLVPRQYSTGGKTVLGRITKRGSTYLRTLFVQAAHVIMMRPQNWPKFSFGPWLEQVSGRLHRNKVVTALANKLARIAWSILTSGKTFDMHQAELEAK
;
A
#
# COMPACT_ATOMS: atom_id res chain seq x y z
N MET A 1 -27.09 37.17 14.73
CA MET A 1 -26.59 35.91 14.14
C MET A 1 -27.74 35.30 13.34
N THR A 2 -27.73 35.42 12.03
CA THR A 2 -28.70 34.84 11.10
C THR A 2 -28.70 33.32 11.31
N LYS A 3 -29.82 32.70 11.62
CA LYS A 3 -29.97 31.23 11.65
C LYS A 3 -29.63 30.73 10.26
N THR A 4 -28.42 30.23 10.08
CA THR A 4 -27.97 29.61 8.84
C THR A 4 -28.90 28.44 8.53
N ASN A 5 -29.51 28.46 7.35
CA ASN A 5 -30.54 27.49 6.98
C ASN A 5 -29.86 26.16 6.61
N ILE A 6 -29.54 25.33 7.63
CA ILE A 6 -28.89 24.03 7.49
C ILE A 6 -29.72 23.06 6.64
N THR A 7 -31.00 23.34 6.41
CA THR A 7 -31.93 22.46 5.65
C THR A 7 -31.54 22.28 4.19
N ARG A 8 -30.69 23.17 3.61
CA ARG A 8 -30.20 23.10 2.22
C ARG A 8 -28.79 22.52 2.11
N LEU A 9 -28.25 21.91 3.17
CA LEU A 9 -26.91 21.36 3.18
C LEU A 9 -26.74 20.27 2.10
N THR A 10 -25.85 20.47 1.13
CA THR A 10 -25.59 19.56 0.01
C THR A 10 -24.26 18.83 0.11
N SER A 11 -23.28 19.45 0.78
CA SER A 11 -21.96 18.84 0.99
C SER A 11 -21.34 19.25 2.31
N VAL A 12 -20.58 18.32 2.89
CA VAL A 12 -19.75 18.55 4.08
C VAL A 12 -18.35 18.02 3.83
N GLY A 13 -17.33 18.80 4.16
CA GLY A 13 -15.96 18.35 4.29
C GLY A 13 -15.60 18.11 5.74
N ILE A 14 -14.93 16.99 5.98
CA ILE A 14 -14.41 16.65 7.30
C ILE A 14 -12.90 16.60 7.25
N ASP A 15 -12.23 17.49 7.98
CA ASP A 15 -10.84 17.30 8.34
C ASP A 15 -10.77 16.41 9.59
N ILE A 16 -10.17 15.21 9.42
CA ILE A 16 -10.13 14.16 10.45
C ILE A 16 -8.88 14.31 11.30
N GLY A 17 -9.00 14.98 12.44
CA GLY A 17 -7.96 15.02 13.47
C GLY A 17 -7.98 13.78 14.38
N LYS A 18 -7.01 13.70 15.28
CA LYS A 18 -6.90 12.60 16.26
C LYS A 18 -8.10 12.55 17.21
N ASP A 19 -8.40 13.67 17.85
CA ASP A 19 -9.41 13.77 18.90
C ASP A 19 -10.60 14.64 18.49
N VAL A 20 -10.41 15.47 17.46
CA VAL A 20 -11.36 16.49 17.02
C VAL A 20 -11.49 16.47 15.51
N PHE A 21 -12.69 16.70 15.01
CA PHE A 21 -12.99 16.89 13.60
C PHE A 21 -13.42 18.33 13.34
N HIS A 22 -12.96 18.91 12.23
CA HIS A 22 -13.45 20.18 11.72
C HIS A 22 -14.38 19.93 10.55
N LEU A 23 -15.55 20.51 10.61
CA LEU A 23 -16.63 20.37 9.64
C LEU A 23 -16.86 21.70 8.96
N VAL A 24 -16.92 21.68 7.65
CA VAL A 24 -17.35 22.81 6.81
C VAL A 24 -18.37 22.28 5.80
N GLY A 25 -19.52 22.95 5.68
CA GLY A 25 -20.58 22.53 4.78
C GLY A 25 -21.15 23.67 3.95
N PHE A 26 -21.53 23.31 2.72
CA PHE A 26 -22.10 24.22 1.72
C PHE A 26 -23.52 23.81 1.35
N ASP A 27 -24.32 24.81 0.99
CA ASP A 27 -25.63 24.59 0.37
C ASP A 27 -25.50 24.41 -1.16
N ASP A 28 -26.64 24.38 -1.85
CA ASP A 28 -26.77 24.25 -3.30
C ASP A 28 -26.25 25.46 -4.07
N ASP A 29 -26.25 26.66 -3.46
CA ASP A 29 -25.72 27.90 -4.03
C ASP A 29 -24.20 28.05 -3.77
N GLY A 30 -23.57 27.10 -3.05
CA GLY A 30 -22.17 27.17 -2.66
C GLY A 30 -21.90 28.13 -1.49
N THR A 31 -22.95 28.52 -0.75
CA THR A 31 -22.81 29.35 0.44
C THR A 31 -22.41 28.49 1.64
N LEU A 32 -21.52 28.99 2.48
CA LEU A 32 -21.10 28.33 3.71
C LEU A 32 -22.22 28.36 4.76
N VAL A 33 -22.81 27.22 5.05
CA VAL A 33 -23.94 27.07 6.00
C VAL A 33 -23.59 26.29 7.26
N LEU A 34 -22.47 25.57 7.26
CA LEU A 34 -21.99 24.81 8.41
C LEU A 34 -20.50 25.07 8.66
N ARG A 35 -20.16 25.49 9.88
CA ARG A 35 -18.79 25.55 10.37
C ARG A 35 -18.77 25.11 11.82
N LYS A 36 -18.30 23.90 12.08
CA LYS A 36 -18.38 23.28 13.41
C LYS A 36 -17.12 22.49 13.74
N LYS A 37 -16.70 22.56 14.99
CA LYS A 37 -15.68 21.69 15.58
C LYS A 37 -16.37 20.69 16.48
N ILE A 38 -16.11 19.40 16.31
CA ILE A 38 -16.72 18.34 17.12
C ILE A 38 -15.65 17.42 17.71
N LYS A 39 -15.93 16.83 18.85
CA LYS A 39 -15.13 15.73 19.37
C LYS A 39 -15.38 14.47 18.56
N ARG A 40 -14.38 13.60 18.42
CA ARG A 40 -14.50 12.32 17.69
C ARG A 40 -15.71 11.49 18.12
N LEU A 41 -15.98 11.43 19.44
CA LEU A 41 -17.09 10.66 20.00
C LEU A 41 -18.49 11.26 19.66
N ALA A 42 -18.54 12.53 19.29
CA ALA A 42 -19.78 13.21 18.89
C ALA A 42 -20.08 13.07 17.38
N LEU A 43 -19.33 12.24 16.63
CA LEU A 43 -19.54 12.06 15.19
C LEU A 43 -20.97 11.62 14.88
N VAL A 44 -21.43 10.54 15.51
CA VAL A 44 -22.77 9.96 15.25
C VAL A 44 -23.84 10.96 15.59
N SER A 45 -23.90 11.46 16.83
CA SER A 45 -24.94 12.38 17.29
C SER A 45 -24.99 13.70 16.49
N THR A 46 -23.80 14.20 16.05
CA THR A 46 -23.76 15.41 15.21
C THR A 46 -24.36 15.16 13.83
N PHE A 47 -24.11 14.00 13.23
CA PHE A 47 -24.58 13.71 11.88
C PHE A 47 -26.01 13.19 11.84
N GLU A 48 -26.56 12.66 12.94
CA GLU A 48 -27.98 12.32 13.05
C GLU A 48 -28.88 13.53 12.82
N ASP A 49 -28.45 14.71 13.29
CA ASP A 49 -29.19 15.97 13.20
C ASP A 49 -29.01 16.71 11.85
N LEU A 50 -28.15 16.22 10.96
CA LEU A 50 -27.86 16.89 9.68
C LEU A 50 -28.65 16.28 8.52
N PRO A 51 -29.03 17.09 7.51
CA PRO A 51 -29.60 16.60 6.26
C PRO A 51 -28.65 15.65 5.55
N ARG A 52 -29.18 14.63 4.88
CA ARG A 52 -28.38 13.66 4.13
C ARG A 52 -27.76 14.32 2.90
N CYS A 53 -26.45 14.24 2.79
CA CYS A 53 -25.67 14.94 1.76
C CYS A 53 -24.38 14.17 1.44
N ILE A 54 -23.59 14.72 0.52
CA ILE A 54 -22.23 14.24 0.24
C ILE A 54 -21.31 14.64 1.40
N VAL A 55 -20.50 13.68 1.89
CA VAL A 55 -19.52 13.96 2.94
C VAL A 55 -18.12 13.57 2.48
N GLY A 56 -17.31 14.59 2.17
CA GLY A 56 -15.91 14.42 1.81
C GLY A 56 -15.00 14.25 3.03
N MET A 57 -13.92 13.47 2.86
CA MET A 57 -12.83 13.36 3.82
C MET A 57 -11.53 12.98 3.11
N GLU A 58 -10.39 13.40 3.65
CA GLU A 58 -9.12 12.93 3.11
C GLU A 58 -8.85 11.45 3.43
N ALA A 59 -8.10 10.79 2.53
CA ALA A 59 -7.62 9.43 2.73
C ALA A 59 -6.50 9.39 3.79
N CYS A 60 -6.90 9.37 5.06
CA CYS A 60 -6.03 9.36 6.23
C CYS A 60 -6.35 8.20 7.18
N LEU A 61 -5.68 8.16 8.34
CA LEU A 61 -6.05 7.26 9.43
C LEU A 61 -7.49 7.55 9.88
N SER A 62 -8.27 6.52 10.09
CA SER A 62 -9.71 6.53 10.44
C SER A 62 -10.67 6.88 9.30
N ALA A 63 -10.23 7.34 8.13
CA ALA A 63 -11.14 7.69 7.04
C ALA A 63 -12.13 6.55 6.69
N HIS A 64 -11.66 5.30 6.66
CA HIS A 64 -12.53 4.15 6.41
C HIS A 64 -13.55 3.90 7.52
N PHE A 65 -13.17 4.13 8.79
CA PHE A 65 -14.11 4.02 9.91
C PHE A 65 -15.19 5.13 9.83
N VAL A 66 -14.77 6.38 9.62
CA VAL A 66 -15.69 7.51 9.49
C VAL A 66 -16.62 7.31 8.30
N SER A 67 -16.10 6.87 7.16
CA SER A 67 -16.89 6.57 5.96
C SER A 67 -17.97 5.50 6.24
N ARG A 68 -17.60 4.35 6.84
CA ARG A 68 -18.57 3.30 7.19
C ARG A 68 -19.65 3.80 8.16
N THR A 69 -19.26 4.61 9.15
CA THR A 69 -20.20 5.19 10.12
C THR A 69 -21.20 6.12 9.43
N LEU A 70 -20.72 7.01 8.57
CA LEU A 70 -21.59 7.95 7.85
C LEU A 70 -22.50 7.25 6.85
N ARG A 71 -22.01 6.20 6.17
CA ARG A 71 -22.82 5.38 5.26
C ARG A 71 -23.97 4.68 6.00
N LYS A 72 -23.72 4.17 7.21
CA LYS A 72 -24.78 3.59 8.06
C LYS A 72 -25.84 4.62 8.46
N LEU A 73 -25.46 5.88 8.58
CA LEU A 73 -26.37 7.00 8.84
C LEU A 73 -27.07 7.53 7.58
N GLY A 74 -26.84 6.94 6.39
CA GLY A 74 -27.49 7.30 5.14
C GLY A 74 -26.81 8.44 4.36
N PHE A 75 -25.61 8.86 4.73
CA PHE A 75 -24.82 9.85 3.97
C PHE A 75 -24.09 9.21 2.78
N GLU A 76 -23.63 10.05 1.84
CA GLU A 76 -22.75 9.65 0.74
C GLU A 76 -21.28 10.00 1.06
N PRO A 77 -20.52 9.13 1.75
CA PRO A 77 -19.13 9.43 2.09
C PRO A 77 -18.20 9.27 0.86
N ARG A 78 -17.28 10.22 0.69
CA ARG A 78 -16.25 10.26 -0.35
C ARG A 78 -14.88 10.38 0.27
N ILE A 79 -14.06 9.32 0.20
CA ILE A 79 -12.67 9.33 0.69
C ILE A 79 -11.79 9.84 -0.45
N ILE A 80 -11.19 11.01 -0.29
CA ILE A 80 -10.48 11.74 -1.34
C ILE A 80 -8.96 11.66 -1.11
N PRO A 81 -8.16 11.23 -2.10
CA PRO A 81 -6.70 11.32 -1.99
C PRO A 81 -6.23 12.77 -1.81
N ALA A 82 -5.33 13.04 -0.87
CA ALA A 82 -4.82 14.38 -0.54
C ALA A 82 -4.32 15.21 -1.74
N LYS A 83 -3.83 14.55 -2.80
CA LYS A 83 -3.42 15.25 -4.03
C LYS A 83 -4.56 15.96 -4.76
N TYR A 84 -5.81 15.56 -4.51
CA TYR A 84 -6.99 16.14 -5.15
C TYR A 84 -7.69 17.19 -4.27
N THR A 85 -7.39 17.24 -2.97
CA THR A 85 -7.89 18.30 -2.07
C THR A 85 -6.97 19.53 -2.09
N LYS A 86 -5.65 19.32 -2.19
CA LYS A 86 -4.65 20.40 -2.20
C LYS A 86 -4.93 21.57 -3.14
N PRO A 87 -5.40 21.39 -4.39
CA PRO A 87 -5.68 22.53 -5.29
C PRO A 87 -6.80 23.46 -4.80
N PHE A 88 -7.64 22.99 -3.86
CA PHE A 88 -8.76 23.75 -3.31
C PHE A 88 -8.44 24.47 -1.99
N VAL A 89 -7.26 24.22 -1.41
CA VAL A 89 -6.84 24.87 -0.16
C VAL A 89 -6.58 26.34 -0.41
N LYS A 90 -7.31 27.21 0.30
CA LYS A 90 -7.19 28.67 0.23
C LYS A 90 -6.42 29.20 1.44
N GLY A 91 -5.41 30.02 1.20
CA GLY A 91 -4.67 30.70 2.26
C GLY A 91 -3.70 29.83 3.05
N GLN A 92 -3.48 30.19 4.31
CA GLN A 92 -2.56 29.52 5.21
C GLN A 92 -3.18 28.23 5.76
N LYS A 93 -2.32 27.30 6.22
CA LYS A 93 -2.76 26.03 6.83
C LYS A 93 -3.65 26.28 8.05
N ASN A 94 -4.89 25.81 7.95
CA ASN A 94 -5.89 25.86 8.99
C ASN A 94 -6.86 24.71 8.80
N ASP A 95 -7.20 24.00 9.85
CA ASP A 95 -8.06 22.80 9.81
C ASP A 95 -9.46 23.08 9.18
N TYR A 96 -9.97 24.29 9.33
CA TYR A 96 -11.20 24.70 8.65
C TYR A 96 -11.01 24.94 7.15
N ASN A 97 -9.86 25.50 6.74
CA ASN A 97 -9.53 25.69 5.32
C ASN A 97 -9.32 24.31 4.65
N ASP A 98 -8.74 23.35 5.37
CA ASP A 98 -8.59 21.98 4.89
C ASP A 98 -9.96 21.30 4.77
N ALA A 99 -10.86 21.46 5.75
CA ALA A 99 -12.23 20.96 5.69
C ALA A 99 -13.03 21.61 4.55
N GLU A 100 -12.86 22.92 4.31
CA GLU A 100 -13.47 23.66 3.19
C GLU A 100 -13.01 23.11 1.84
N ALA A 101 -11.70 22.95 1.65
CA ALA A 101 -11.11 22.36 0.45
C ALA A 101 -11.62 20.93 0.17
N ILE A 102 -11.80 20.14 1.23
CA ILE A 102 -12.36 18.79 1.14
C ILE A 102 -13.82 18.84 0.70
N ALA A 103 -14.64 19.76 1.23
CA ALA A 103 -16.03 19.91 0.84
C ALA A 103 -16.17 20.32 -0.64
N GLU A 104 -15.38 21.28 -1.10
CA GLU A 104 -15.33 21.69 -2.51
C GLU A 104 -14.89 20.55 -3.43
N ALA A 105 -13.82 19.82 -3.06
CA ALA A 105 -13.34 18.69 -3.81
C ALA A 105 -14.41 17.58 -3.90
N ALA A 106 -15.15 17.33 -2.81
CA ALA A 106 -16.15 16.27 -2.75
C ALA A 106 -17.31 16.47 -3.73
N GLN A 107 -17.62 17.70 -4.14
CA GLN A 107 -18.68 18.00 -5.11
C GLN A 107 -18.29 17.69 -6.57
N ARG A 108 -16.99 17.46 -6.85
CA ARG A 108 -16.53 17.25 -8.24
C ARG A 108 -16.97 15.88 -8.77
N PRO A 109 -17.72 15.82 -9.89
CA PRO A 109 -18.31 14.55 -10.40
C PRO A 109 -17.26 13.55 -10.88
N ASN A 110 -16.13 14.04 -11.41
CA ASN A 110 -15.08 13.20 -12.00
C ASN A 110 -13.92 12.89 -11.04
N LEU A 111 -14.10 13.10 -9.73
CA LEU A 111 -13.05 12.87 -8.75
C LEU A 111 -12.92 11.37 -8.45
N ARG A 112 -11.72 10.83 -8.59
CA ARG A 112 -11.43 9.43 -8.24
C ARG A 112 -11.25 9.30 -6.73
N CYS A 113 -12.31 8.88 -6.04
CA CYS A 113 -12.29 8.60 -4.62
C CYS A 113 -11.62 7.26 -4.32
N VAL A 114 -11.11 7.12 -3.09
CA VAL A 114 -10.63 5.85 -2.54
C VAL A 114 -11.84 5.01 -2.16
N ARG A 115 -11.84 3.74 -2.56
CA ARG A 115 -12.89 2.81 -2.15
C ARG A 115 -12.81 2.54 -0.65
N GLU A 116 -13.97 2.52 -0.01
CA GLU A 116 -14.08 2.14 1.40
C GLU A 116 -13.65 0.69 1.58
N LYS A 117 -12.79 0.43 2.56
CA LYS A 117 -12.33 -0.90 2.91
C LYS A 117 -13.25 -1.55 3.93
N THR A 118 -13.47 -2.85 3.75
CA THR A 118 -14.11 -3.69 4.77
C THR A 118 -13.21 -3.84 6.00
N GLN A 119 -13.77 -4.36 7.10
CA GLN A 119 -12.97 -4.65 8.29
C GLN A 119 -11.91 -5.71 7.98
N ASP A 120 -12.29 -6.79 7.30
CA ASP A 120 -11.37 -7.88 6.92
C ASP A 120 -10.20 -7.40 6.08
N GLN A 121 -10.44 -6.45 5.14
CA GLN A 121 -9.37 -5.82 4.37
C GLN A 121 -8.42 -4.99 5.23
N LEU A 122 -8.94 -4.31 6.26
CA LEU A 122 -8.11 -3.53 7.20
C LEU A 122 -7.29 -4.44 8.10
N ASP A 123 -7.86 -5.53 8.58
CA ASP A 123 -7.19 -6.50 9.44
C ASP A 123 -6.08 -7.22 8.67
N LEU A 124 -6.37 -7.65 7.45
CA LEU A 124 -5.38 -8.23 6.56
C LEU A 124 -4.26 -7.24 6.21
N GLN A 125 -4.60 -5.97 5.99
CA GLN A 125 -3.60 -4.92 5.78
C GLN A 125 -2.75 -4.68 7.03
N ALA A 126 -3.35 -4.76 8.24
CA ALA A 126 -2.63 -4.65 9.50
C ALA A 126 -1.63 -5.80 9.67
N LEU A 127 -2.04 -7.04 9.36
CA LEU A 127 -1.20 -8.23 9.39
C LEU A 127 0.04 -8.06 8.50
N HIS A 128 -0.14 -7.61 7.26
CA HIS A 128 0.96 -7.30 6.35
C HIS A 128 1.91 -6.21 6.89
N ARG A 129 1.36 -5.16 7.51
CA ARG A 129 2.16 -4.08 8.12
C ARG A 129 2.98 -4.58 9.30
N VAL A 130 2.37 -5.41 10.16
CA VAL A 130 3.06 -6.03 11.30
C VAL A 130 4.21 -6.90 10.78
N ARG A 131 3.95 -7.79 9.83
CA ARG A 131 4.98 -8.64 9.23
C ARG A 131 6.13 -7.81 8.63
N SER A 132 5.81 -6.79 7.83
CA SER A 132 6.83 -5.91 7.23
C SER A 132 7.70 -5.22 8.27
N ARG A 133 7.10 -4.76 9.38
CA ARG A 133 7.82 -4.15 10.50
C ARG A 133 8.73 -5.15 11.21
N LEU A 134 8.28 -6.38 11.44
CA LEU A 134 9.07 -7.45 12.05
C LEU A 134 10.29 -7.78 11.17
N VAL A 135 10.11 -7.93 9.86
CA VAL A 135 11.20 -8.15 8.90
C VAL A 135 12.22 -7.00 8.91
N SER A 136 11.75 -5.75 8.99
CA SER A 136 12.64 -4.59 9.08
C SER A 136 13.44 -4.58 10.39
N LYS A 137 12.80 -4.90 11.51
CA LYS A 137 13.48 -5.02 12.82
C LYS A 137 14.54 -6.11 12.79
N ARG A 138 14.19 -7.31 12.31
CA ARG A 138 15.14 -8.42 12.15
C ARG A 138 16.37 -8.00 11.33
N THR A 139 16.16 -7.34 10.21
CA THR A 139 17.25 -6.86 9.37
C THR A 139 18.14 -5.85 10.10
N ALA A 140 17.54 -4.94 10.88
CA ALA A 140 18.28 -3.99 11.70
C ALA A 140 19.10 -4.68 12.79
N THR A 141 18.53 -5.64 13.50
CA THR A 141 19.23 -6.45 14.53
C THR A 141 20.41 -7.20 13.94
N ILE A 142 20.23 -7.90 12.80
CA ILE A 142 21.32 -8.60 12.10
C ILE A 142 22.44 -7.65 11.69
N ASN A 143 22.09 -6.47 11.16
CA ASN A 143 23.09 -5.48 10.76
C ASN A 143 23.82 -4.91 11.98
N GLN A 144 23.17 -4.75 13.12
CA GLN A 144 23.78 -4.29 14.36
C GLN A 144 24.78 -5.31 14.91
N ILE A 145 24.44 -6.60 14.93
CA ILE A 145 25.38 -7.67 15.29
C ILE A 145 26.62 -7.62 14.38
N ARG A 146 26.42 -7.48 13.06
CA ARG A 146 27.53 -7.38 12.09
C ARG A 146 28.40 -6.15 12.36
N ALA A 147 27.80 -5.00 12.66
CA ALA A 147 28.54 -3.80 12.95
C ALA A 147 29.42 -3.96 14.20
N PHE A 148 28.92 -4.59 15.26
CA PHE A 148 29.71 -4.87 16.46
C PHE A 148 30.84 -5.84 16.19
N LEU A 149 30.64 -6.89 15.38
CA LEU A 149 31.71 -7.80 14.98
C LEU A 149 32.80 -7.12 14.12
N ILE A 150 32.37 -6.26 13.18
CA ILE A 150 33.28 -5.49 12.33
C ILE A 150 34.16 -4.56 13.17
N GLU A 151 33.61 -3.92 14.20
CA GLU A 151 34.39 -3.06 15.11
C GLU A 151 35.45 -3.83 15.90
N GLN A 152 35.27 -5.13 16.06
CA GLN A 152 36.29 -6.05 16.62
C GLN A 152 37.19 -6.68 15.54
N GLY A 153 37.17 -6.15 14.31
CA GLY A 153 37.96 -6.69 13.20
C GLY A 153 37.47 -8.02 12.61
N ILE A 154 36.24 -8.46 13.01
CA ILE A 154 35.68 -9.73 12.60
C ILE A 154 34.70 -9.53 11.45
N THR A 155 35.01 -10.06 10.27
CA THR A 155 34.14 -10.00 9.11
C THR A 155 33.39 -11.31 8.91
N VAL A 156 32.10 -11.22 8.59
CA VAL A 156 31.23 -12.37 8.31
C VAL A 156 30.62 -12.23 6.91
N ARG A 157 30.57 -13.33 6.18
CA ARG A 157 29.97 -13.40 4.84
C ARG A 157 28.54 -12.82 4.84
N THR A 158 28.16 -12.14 3.77
CA THR A 158 26.82 -11.55 3.61
C THR A 158 25.69 -12.59 3.66
N GLY A 159 24.55 -12.19 4.21
CA GLY A 159 23.32 -13.00 4.37
C GLY A 159 23.08 -13.44 5.82
N ALA A 160 21.81 -13.43 6.25
CA ALA A 160 21.40 -13.81 7.62
C ALA A 160 21.92 -15.20 7.99
N ARG A 161 21.70 -16.18 7.11
CA ARG A 161 22.09 -17.58 7.33
C ARG A 161 23.63 -17.75 7.52
N ALA A 162 24.44 -16.93 6.84
CA ALA A 162 25.89 -17.00 7.01
C ALA A 162 26.31 -16.53 8.40
N LEU A 163 25.69 -15.48 8.93
CA LEU A 163 25.91 -15.01 10.29
C LEU A 163 25.42 -16.04 11.31
N ASP A 164 24.20 -16.54 11.15
CA ASP A 164 23.60 -17.56 12.01
C ASP A 164 24.50 -18.77 12.19
N ASN A 165 24.96 -19.36 11.09
CA ASN A 165 25.83 -20.53 11.10
C ASN A 165 27.22 -20.29 11.72
N SER A 166 27.72 -19.07 11.77
CA SER A 166 29.08 -18.75 12.21
C SER A 166 29.15 -18.08 13.58
N LEU A 167 28.05 -17.47 14.05
CA LEU A 167 28.08 -16.57 15.20
C LEU A 167 28.60 -17.24 16.47
N PHE A 168 28.07 -18.41 16.85
CA PHE A 168 28.50 -19.11 18.05
C PHE A 168 29.96 -19.57 18.00
N ALA A 169 30.41 -20.04 16.83
CA ALA A 169 31.80 -20.40 16.63
C ALA A 169 32.74 -19.16 16.76
N ILE A 170 32.33 -18.03 16.25
CA ILE A 170 33.05 -16.75 16.37
C ILE A 170 33.14 -16.34 17.85
N LEU A 171 32.03 -16.33 18.57
CA LEU A 171 31.98 -15.91 19.97
C LEU A 171 32.82 -16.82 20.87
N LYS A 172 32.93 -18.12 20.51
CA LYS A 172 33.72 -19.11 21.25
C LYS A 172 35.22 -19.03 20.90
N ASN A 173 35.57 -18.97 19.61
CA ASN A 173 36.97 -19.10 19.16
C ASN A 173 37.73 -17.79 19.22
N ARG A 174 37.05 -16.66 19.45
CA ARG A 174 37.62 -15.31 19.53
C ARG A 174 37.34 -14.65 20.88
N GLU A 175 37.36 -15.43 21.94
CA GLU A 175 37.12 -14.93 23.30
C GLU A 175 38.08 -13.82 23.74
N ASP A 176 39.33 -13.87 23.30
CA ASP A 176 40.33 -12.87 23.63
C ASP A 176 40.16 -11.54 22.89
N GLU A 177 39.44 -11.56 21.76
CA GLU A 177 39.21 -10.38 20.90
C GLU A 177 37.90 -9.67 21.25
N ILE A 178 36.93 -10.35 21.90
CA ILE A 178 35.59 -9.84 22.20
C ILE A 178 35.44 -9.78 23.72
N SER A 179 35.25 -8.58 24.27
CA SER A 179 35.04 -8.44 25.72
C SER A 179 33.80 -9.22 26.20
N PRO A 180 33.78 -9.70 27.47
CA PRO A 180 32.65 -10.40 28.02
C PRO A 180 31.34 -9.61 27.86
N ARG A 181 31.38 -8.31 28.13
CA ARG A 181 30.21 -7.42 27.96
C ARG A 181 29.71 -7.39 26.50
N MET A 182 30.61 -7.35 25.51
CA MET A 182 30.22 -7.34 24.09
C MET A 182 29.62 -8.69 23.68
N ARG A 183 30.14 -9.80 24.21
CA ARG A 183 29.55 -11.12 24.01
C ARG A 183 28.12 -11.21 24.51
N ASP A 184 27.88 -10.70 25.73
CA ASP A 184 26.54 -10.66 26.32
C ASP A 184 25.57 -9.79 25.48
N ILE A 185 26.03 -8.63 25.01
CA ILE A 185 25.24 -7.76 24.13
C ILE A 185 24.89 -8.47 22.82
N ILE A 186 25.87 -9.13 22.17
CA ILE A 186 25.64 -9.85 20.92
C ILE A 186 24.71 -11.03 21.15
N HIS A 187 24.85 -11.73 22.28
CA HIS A 187 23.95 -12.84 22.63
C HIS A 187 22.50 -12.37 22.79
N GLY A 188 22.27 -11.29 23.53
CA GLY A 188 20.92 -10.72 23.68
C GLY A 188 20.32 -10.26 22.35
N LEU A 189 21.10 -9.66 21.45
CA LEU A 189 20.62 -9.31 20.09
C LEU A 189 20.31 -10.57 19.25
N TYR A 190 21.05 -11.66 19.45
CA TYR A 190 20.76 -12.91 18.76
C TYR A 190 19.46 -13.54 19.27
N GLU A 191 19.19 -13.50 20.57
CA GLU A 191 17.91 -13.93 21.15
C GLU A 191 16.74 -13.10 20.58
N ASP A 192 16.90 -11.77 20.50
CA ASP A 192 15.92 -10.89 19.84
C ASP A 192 15.69 -11.28 18.37
N TRP A 193 16.75 -11.63 17.65
CA TRP A 193 16.63 -12.07 16.27
C TRP A 193 15.84 -13.37 16.14
N ILE A 194 16.14 -14.40 16.96
CA ILE A 194 15.41 -15.67 16.96
C ILE A 194 13.94 -15.45 17.29
N TRP A 195 13.64 -14.62 18.29
CA TRP A 195 12.27 -14.25 18.62
C TRP A 195 11.56 -13.55 17.45
N LEU A 196 12.22 -12.64 16.77
CA LEU A 196 11.68 -11.96 15.58
C LEU A 196 11.39 -12.94 14.44
N ASP A 197 12.29 -13.92 14.21
CA ASP A 197 12.09 -14.95 13.18
C ASP A 197 10.85 -15.81 13.48
N GLY A 198 10.66 -16.26 14.71
CA GLY A 198 9.44 -17.00 15.12
C GLY A 198 8.16 -16.18 14.92
N ARG A 199 8.20 -14.87 15.22
CA ARG A 199 7.05 -13.97 14.99
C ARG A 199 6.76 -13.75 13.51
N ILE A 200 7.79 -13.63 12.68
CA ILE A 200 7.67 -13.49 11.21
C ILE A 200 7.08 -14.77 10.62
N GLU A 201 7.53 -15.93 11.08
CA GLU A 201 7.02 -17.23 10.63
C GLU A 201 5.54 -17.40 10.98
N ALA A 202 5.15 -17.16 12.23
CA ALA A 202 3.76 -17.23 12.67
C ALA A 202 2.86 -16.28 11.87
N THR A 203 3.28 -15.03 11.68
CA THR A 203 2.50 -14.05 10.88
C THR A 203 2.45 -14.45 9.40
N THR A 204 3.50 -15.04 8.87
CA THR A 204 3.54 -15.52 7.47
C THR A 204 2.61 -16.70 7.29
N HIS A 205 2.60 -17.65 8.24
CA HIS A 205 1.69 -18.80 8.23
C HIS A 205 0.22 -18.37 8.25
N GLU A 206 -0.14 -17.38 9.09
CA GLU A 206 -1.49 -16.80 9.11
C GLU A 206 -1.90 -16.24 7.74
N ILE A 207 -1.01 -15.48 7.08
CA ILE A 207 -1.24 -14.97 5.72
C ILE A 207 -1.41 -16.12 4.71
N GLU A 208 -0.65 -17.19 4.83
CA GLU A 208 -0.75 -18.38 3.97
C GLU A 208 -2.09 -19.10 4.15
N VAL A 209 -2.56 -19.24 5.39
CA VAL A 209 -3.87 -19.83 5.68
C VAL A 209 -4.98 -18.98 5.04
N ILE A 210 -4.96 -17.66 5.24
CA ILE A 210 -5.94 -16.75 4.62
C ILE A 210 -5.92 -16.88 3.10
N SER A 211 -4.73 -16.96 2.49
CA SER A 211 -4.59 -17.07 1.04
C SER A 211 -5.23 -18.32 0.45
N LYS A 212 -5.28 -19.41 1.22
CA LYS A 212 -5.91 -20.67 0.79
C LYS A 212 -7.44 -20.66 0.94
N CYS A 213 -7.97 -19.84 1.84
CA CYS A 213 -9.42 -19.73 2.07
C CYS A 213 -10.09 -18.69 1.17
N GLU A 214 -9.36 -17.70 0.69
CA GLU A 214 -9.88 -16.58 -0.08
C GLU A 214 -9.79 -16.85 -1.59
N GLU A 215 -10.93 -16.97 -2.26
CA GLU A 215 -11.01 -17.34 -3.69
C GLU A 215 -10.21 -16.40 -4.62
N ASN A 216 -10.27 -15.09 -4.36
CA ASN A 216 -9.50 -14.12 -5.14
C ASN A 216 -7.99 -14.32 -4.96
N CYS A 217 -7.55 -14.75 -3.78
CA CYS A 217 -6.15 -15.08 -3.54
C CYS A 217 -5.74 -16.33 -4.33
N GLN A 218 -6.58 -17.36 -4.35
CA GLN A 218 -6.32 -18.59 -5.11
C GLN A 218 -6.20 -18.29 -6.62
N ARG A 219 -7.11 -17.47 -7.17
CA ARG A 219 -7.04 -17.02 -8.58
C ARG A 219 -5.75 -16.25 -8.86
N LEU A 220 -5.37 -15.33 -7.99
CA LEU A 220 -4.12 -14.56 -8.12
C LEU A 220 -2.88 -15.44 -8.05
N MET A 221 -2.87 -16.46 -7.21
CA MET A 221 -1.74 -17.40 -7.08
C MET A 221 -1.54 -18.30 -8.30
N SER A 222 -2.48 -18.34 -9.26
CA SER A 222 -2.26 -18.97 -10.56
C SER A 222 -1.23 -18.24 -11.43
N ILE A 223 -0.96 -16.95 -11.12
CA ILE A 223 -0.01 -16.12 -11.88
C ILE A 223 1.43 -16.50 -11.47
N PRO A 224 2.34 -16.76 -12.41
CA PRO A 224 3.74 -17.03 -12.11
C PRO A 224 4.36 -15.92 -11.24
N GLY A 225 5.01 -16.30 -10.15
CA GLY A 225 5.67 -15.38 -9.23
C GLY A 225 4.75 -14.69 -8.22
N VAL A 226 3.43 -14.90 -8.30
CA VAL A 226 2.46 -14.40 -7.31
C VAL A 226 2.20 -15.48 -6.26
N GLY A 227 2.63 -15.24 -5.04
CA GLY A 227 2.40 -16.12 -3.90
C GLY A 227 1.45 -15.51 -2.86
N PRO A 228 1.30 -16.14 -1.69
CA PRO A 228 0.40 -15.71 -0.61
C PRO A 228 0.54 -14.23 -0.24
N LEU A 229 1.77 -13.71 -0.12
CA LEU A 229 2.03 -12.32 0.25
C LEU A 229 1.52 -11.30 -0.79
N ILE A 230 1.63 -11.62 -2.07
CA ILE A 230 1.17 -10.71 -3.13
C ILE A 230 -0.35 -10.78 -3.26
N SER A 231 -0.90 -11.99 -3.29
CA SER A 231 -2.34 -12.21 -3.44
C SER A 231 -3.14 -11.58 -2.31
N THR A 232 -2.80 -11.90 -1.07
CA THR A 232 -3.47 -11.33 0.11
C THR A 232 -3.21 -9.83 0.27
N GLY A 233 -1.99 -9.36 0.00
CA GLY A 233 -1.67 -7.93 0.01
C GLY A 233 -2.46 -7.14 -1.03
N MET A 234 -2.73 -7.75 -2.20
CA MET A 234 -3.54 -7.13 -3.25
C MET A 234 -5.02 -7.08 -2.86
N VAL A 235 -5.59 -8.18 -2.36
CA VAL A 235 -6.97 -8.22 -1.85
C VAL A 235 -7.17 -7.21 -0.71
N ALA A 236 -6.23 -7.14 0.24
CA ALA A 236 -6.26 -6.16 1.34
C ALA A 236 -6.23 -4.69 0.83
N ALA A 237 -5.54 -4.44 -0.28
CA ALA A 237 -5.37 -3.08 -0.80
C ALA A 237 -6.53 -2.64 -1.68
N VAL A 238 -7.05 -3.50 -2.56
CA VAL A 238 -7.97 -3.12 -3.64
C VAL A 238 -9.23 -3.99 -3.73
N GLY A 239 -9.39 -4.98 -2.86
CA GLY A 239 -10.55 -5.90 -2.89
C GLY A 239 -10.65 -6.63 -4.22
N ALA A 240 -11.80 -6.56 -4.86
CA ALA A 240 -12.05 -7.13 -6.19
C ALA A 240 -11.47 -6.30 -7.35
N GLY A 241 -10.77 -5.20 -7.07
CA GLY A 241 -10.11 -4.39 -8.11
C GLY A 241 -11.02 -3.40 -8.84
N ASP A 242 -12.28 -3.30 -8.47
CA ASP A 242 -13.34 -2.51 -9.11
C ASP A 242 -13.19 -0.97 -8.93
N ALA A 243 -12.24 -0.53 -8.10
CA ALA A 243 -11.86 0.88 -8.00
C ALA A 243 -11.11 1.41 -9.24
N PHE A 244 -10.69 0.54 -10.15
CA PHE A 244 -9.95 0.89 -11.35
C PHE A 244 -10.71 0.46 -12.59
N GLN A 245 -10.78 1.33 -13.59
CA GLN A 245 -11.46 1.04 -14.85
C GLN A 245 -10.60 0.19 -15.80
N ARG A 246 -9.28 0.30 -15.71
CA ARG A 246 -8.33 -0.37 -16.59
C ARG A 246 -7.13 -0.90 -15.82
N SER A 247 -6.53 -1.99 -16.30
CA SER A 247 -5.32 -2.57 -15.70
C SER A 247 -4.14 -1.57 -15.63
N ARG A 248 -4.04 -0.66 -16.60
CA ARG A 248 -3.03 0.40 -16.61
C ARG A 248 -3.21 1.42 -15.50
N ASP A 249 -4.45 1.68 -15.06
CA ASP A 249 -4.74 2.59 -13.95
C ASP A 249 -4.26 2.00 -12.62
N PHE A 250 -4.41 0.68 -12.44
CA PHE A 250 -3.86 -0.03 -11.29
C PHE A 250 -2.32 0.00 -11.28
N ALA A 251 -1.67 -0.27 -12.41
CA ALA A 251 -0.21 -0.18 -12.53
C ALA A 251 0.30 1.26 -12.28
N ALA A 252 -0.45 2.28 -12.72
CA ALA A 252 -0.16 3.68 -12.44
C ALA A 252 -0.34 4.02 -10.95
N TRP A 253 -1.37 3.47 -10.32
CA TRP A 253 -1.59 3.61 -8.88
C TRP A 253 -0.47 2.96 -8.05
N LEU A 254 0.09 1.83 -8.49
CA LEU A 254 1.28 1.22 -7.89
C LEU A 254 2.57 2.03 -8.13
N GLY A 255 2.53 3.00 -9.05
CA GLY A 255 3.70 3.81 -9.40
C GLY A 255 4.74 3.06 -10.23
N LEU A 256 4.32 2.04 -11.00
CA LEU A 256 5.15 1.25 -11.91
C LEU A 256 5.19 1.83 -13.34
N VAL A 257 4.53 2.96 -13.58
CA VAL A 257 4.57 3.67 -14.86
C VAL A 257 5.62 4.78 -14.84
N PRO A 258 6.24 5.12 -15.98
CA PRO A 258 7.21 6.22 -16.06
C PRO A 258 6.54 7.57 -15.77
N ARG A 259 7.30 8.51 -15.24
CA ARG A 259 6.93 9.94 -15.24
C ARG A 259 6.99 10.43 -16.66
N GLN A 260 6.03 11.27 -17.03
CA GLN A 260 5.99 11.90 -18.34
C GLN A 260 6.12 13.42 -18.19
N TYR A 261 6.98 13.98 -19.00
CA TYR A 261 7.15 15.43 -19.18
C TYR A 261 6.88 15.72 -20.66
N SER A 262 5.77 16.37 -20.94
CA SER A 262 5.37 16.67 -22.31
C SER A 262 5.14 18.17 -22.46
N THR A 263 5.81 18.76 -23.42
CA THR A 263 5.62 20.15 -23.83
C THR A 263 5.69 20.24 -25.36
N GLY A 264 4.82 21.02 -25.99
CA GLY A 264 4.87 21.27 -27.44
C GLY A 264 4.90 20.00 -28.31
N GLY A 265 4.14 18.97 -27.95
CA GLY A 265 4.11 17.69 -28.70
C GLY A 265 5.29 16.75 -28.44
N LYS A 266 6.33 17.18 -27.73
CA LYS A 266 7.48 16.33 -27.38
C LYS A 266 7.24 15.60 -26.07
N THR A 267 7.28 14.26 -26.11
CA THR A 267 7.14 13.41 -24.90
C THR A 267 8.49 12.94 -24.40
N VAL A 268 8.82 13.26 -23.14
CA VAL A 268 10.00 12.76 -22.44
C VAL A 268 9.57 11.87 -21.29
N LEU A 269 10.02 10.60 -21.30
CA LEU A 269 9.74 9.63 -20.26
C LEU A 269 10.90 9.55 -19.26
N GLY A 270 10.61 9.71 -17.99
CA GLY A 270 11.56 9.57 -16.89
C GLY A 270 11.52 8.21 -16.21
N ARG A 271 12.07 8.15 -14.99
CA ARG A 271 11.96 6.96 -14.12
C ARG A 271 10.51 6.72 -13.70
N ILE A 272 10.21 5.53 -13.14
CA ILE A 272 8.88 5.22 -12.60
C ILE A 272 8.45 6.25 -11.54
N THR A 273 7.14 6.50 -11.47
CA THR A 273 6.59 7.55 -10.59
C THR A 273 6.79 7.26 -9.11
N LYS A 274 6.87 6.00 -8.71
CA LYS A 274 6.93 5.51 -7.32
C LYS A 274 5.77 6.01 -6.45
N ARG A 275 4.66 6.45 -7.03
CA ARG A 275 3.43 6.86 -6.32
C ARG A 275 2.70 5.65 -5.75
N GLY A 276 1.76 5.88 -4.84
CA GLY A 276 0.88 4.85 -4.28
C GLY A 276 1.58 3.83 -3.38
N SER A 277 1.10 2.59 -3.39
CA SER A 277 1.55 1.56 -2.45
C SER A 277 2.98 1.11 -2.68
N THR A 278 3.91 1.56 -1.83
CA THR A 278 5.30 1.11 -1.86
C THR A 278 5.41 -0.38 -1.54
N TYR A 279 4.61 -0.87 -0.62
CA TYR A 279 4.61 -2.29 -0.22
C TYR A 279 4.29 -3.22 -1.39
N LEU A 280 3.14 -3.04 -2.05
CA LEU A 280 2.76 -3.87 -3.20
C LEU A 280 3.73 -3.71 -4.38
N ARG A 281 4.18 -2.49 -4.66
CA ARG A 281 5.20 -2.26 -5.70
C ARG A 281 6.45 -3.08 -5.43
N THR A 282 6.94 -3.10 -4.19
CA THR A 282 8.12 -3.91 -3.80
C THR A 282 7.86 -5.39 -4.03
N LEU A 283 6.69 -5.90 -3.64
CA LEU A 283 6.33 -7.31 -3.83
C LEU A 283 6.28 -7.69 -5.32
N PHE A 284 5.65 -6.88 -6.19
CA PHE A 284 5.64 -7.14 -7.63
C PHE A 284 7.04 -7.06 -8.27
N VAL A 285 7.89 -6.16 -7.81
CA VAL A 285 9.29 -6.08 -8.25
C VAL A 285 10.06 -7.33 -7.81
N GLN A 286 9.85 -7.82 -6.60
CA GLN A 286 10.45 -9.08 -6.12
C GLN A 286 9.96 -10.29 -6.93
N ALA A 287 8.66 -10.38 -7.22
CA ALA A 287 8.12 -11.41 -8.11
C ALA A 287 8.80 -11.39 -9.49
N ALA A 288 8.95 -10.22 -10.07
CA ALA A 288 9.66 -10.05 -11.34
C ALA A 288 11.13 -10.50 -11.24
N HIS A 289 11.82 -10.19 -10.14
CA HIS A 289 13.20 -10.68 -9.92
C HIS A 289 13.26 -12.21 -9.86
N VAL A 290 12.33 -12.87 -9.16
CA VAL A 290 12.28 -14.34 -9.05
C VAL A 290 12.09 -14.98 -10.42
N ILE A 291 11.22 -14.42 -11.27
CA ILE A 291 11.02 -14.90 -12.66
C ILE A 291 12.30 -14.69 -13.49
N MET A 292 12.93 -13.52 -13.37
CA MET A 292 14.17 -13.19 -14.08
C MET A 292 15.38 -14.07 -13.68
N MET A 293 15.35 -14.66 -12.48
CA MET A 293 16.41 -15.60 -12.04
C MET A 293 16.27 -17.00 -12.62
N ARG A 294 15.16 -17.32 -13.28
CA ARG A 294 14.87 -18.65 -13.85
C ARG A 294 14.48 -18.59 -15.33
N PRO A 295 15.39 -18.19 -16.24
CA PRO A 295 15.09 -18.03 -17.66
C PRO A 295 14.57 -19.30 -18.33
N GLN A 296 15.00 -20.47 -17.87
CA GLN A 296 14.55 -21.77 -18.37
C GLN A 296 13.04 -22.00 -18.22
N ASN A 297 12.36 -21.23 -17.37
CA ASN A 297 10.90 -21.33 -17.19
C ASN A 297 10.11 -20.35 -18.08
N TRP A 298 10.76 -19.36 -18.70
CA TRP A 298 10.06 -18.34 -19.49
C TRP A 298 9.18 -18.91 -20.63
N PRO A 299 9.64 -19.93 -21.40
CA PRO A 299 8.81 -20.50 -22.46
C PRO A 299 7.47 -21.10 -21.97
N LYS A 300 7.36 -21.40 -20.66
CA LYS A 300 6.14 -21.93 -20.06
C LYS A 300 5.07 -20.85 -19.81
N PHE A 301 5.43 -19.58 -19.90
CA PHE A 301 4.54 -18.47 -19.58
C PHE A 301 4.02 -17.80 -20.86
N SER A 302 2.75 -17.46 -20.92
CA SER A 302 2.14 -16.75 -22.05
C SER A 302 2.86 -15.43 -22.38
N PHE A 303 3.50 -14.81 -21.40
CA PHE A 303 4.33 -13.61 -21.59
C PHE A 303 5.82 -13.93 -21.84
N GLY A 304 6.21 -15.18 -21.95
CA GLY A 304 7.60 -15.61 -22.16
C GLY A 304 8.27 -15.01 -23.40
N PRO A 305 7.65 -15.13 -24.60
CA PRO A 305 8.21 -14.54 -25.82
C PRO A 305 8.44 -13.03 -25.72
N TRP A 306 7.51 -12.30 -25.07
CA TRP A 306 7.68 -10.88 -24.79
C TRP A 306 8.87 -10.62 -23.86
N LEU A 307 9.04 -11.46 -22.83
CA LEU A 307 10.12 -11.32 -21.85
C LEU A 307 11.50 -11.56 -22.50
N GLU A 308 11.62 -12.54 -23.36
CA GLU A 308 12.82 -12.81 -24.17
C GLU A 308 13.18 -11.62 -25.05
N GLN A 309 12.22 -11.11 -25.81
CA GLN A 309 12.40 -9.95 -26.68
C GLN A 309 12.86 -8.70 -25.93
N VAL A 310 12.24 -8.42 -24.79
CA VAL A 310 12.57 -7.22 -23.98
C VAL A 310 13.94 -7.37 -23.29
N SER A 311 14.30 -8.59 -22.85
CA SER A 311 15.57 -8.88 -22.21
C SER A 311 16.77 -8.73 -23.17
N GLY A 312 16.57 -8.98 -24.46
CA GLY A 312 17.62 -8.79 -25.48
C GLY A 312 17.96 -7.33 -25.77
N ARG A 313 17.07 -6.37 -25.45
CA ARG A 313 17.24 -4.95 -25.81
C ARG A 313 17.34 -3.98 -24.64
N LEU A 314 16.96 -4.38 -23.42
CA LEU A 314 16.93 -3.50 -22.26
C LEU A 314 17.81 -3.99 -21.14
N HIS A 315 18.40 -3.04 -20.39
CA HIS A 315 19.12 -3.36 -19.16
C HIS A 315 18.21 -4.11 -18.16
N ARG A 316 18.75 -5.14 -17.48
CA ARG A 316 18.04 -6.04 -16.55
C ARG A 316 17.07 -5.33 -15.61
N ASN A 317 17.50 -4.23 -14.96
CA ASN A 317 16.62 -3.50 -14.02
C ASN A 317 15.41 -2.84 -14.68
N LYS A 318 15.54 -2.45 -15.96
CA LYS A 318 14.40 -1.95 -16.75
C LYS A 318 13.44 -3.08 -17.09
N VAL A 319 13.95 -4.26 -17.45
CA VAL A 319 13.15 -5.47 -17.71
C VAL A 319 12.36 -5.88 -16.47
N VAL A 320 13.02 -5.96 -15.29
CA VAL A 320 12.35 -6.26 -14.01
C VAL A 320 11.20 -5.30 -13.74
N THR A 321 11.41 -4.00 -13.96
CA THR A 321 10.36 -3.00 -13.74
C THR A 321 9.21 -3.14 -14.74
N ALA A 322 9.51 -3.42 -16.00
CA ALA A 322 8.50 -3.67 -17.03
C ALA A 322 7.69 -4.95 -16.74
N LEU A 323 8.38 -6.02 -16.29
CA LEU A 323 7.73 -7.27 -15.89
C LEU A 323 6.85 -7.06 -14.65
N ALA A 324 7.32 -6.32 -13.64
CA ALA A 324 6.51 -5.98 -12.46
C ALA A 324 5.23 -5.21 -12.85
N ASN A 325 5.31 -4.28 -13.80
CA ASN A 325 4.14 -3.60 -14.35
C ASN A 325 3.19 -4.59 -15.07
N LYS A 326 3.73 -5.49 -15.90
CA LYS A 326 2.94 -6.50 -16.61
C LYS A 326 2.24 -7.44 -15.62
N LEU A 327 2.96 -7.96 -14.61
CA LEU A 327 2.38 -8.82 -13.58
C LEU A 327 1.27 -8.12 -12.80
N ALA A 328 1.45 -6.85 -12.45
CA ALA A 328 0.42 -6.07 -11.77
C ALA A 328 -0.84 -5.91 -12.63
N ARG A 329 -0.68 -5.67 -13.94
CA ARG A 329 -1.81 -5.56 -14.88
C ARG A 329 -2.55 -6.89 -15.03
N ILE A 330 -1.81 -8.00 -15.15
CA ILE A 330 -2.38 -9.36 -15.20
C ILE A 330 -3.15 -9.65 -13.90
N ALA A 331 -2.55 -9.36 -12.74
CA ALA A 331 -3.18 -9.57 -11.44
C ALA A 331 -4.50 -8.79 -11.30
N TRP A 332 -4.54 -7.54 -11.74
CA TRP A 332 -5.78 -6.77 -11.78
C TRP A 332 -6.83 -7.39 -12.71
N SER A 333 -6.42 -7.83 -13.91
CA SER A 333 -7.32 -8.48 -14.88
C SER A 333 -7.92 -9.78 -14.32
N ILE A 334 -7.12 -10.59 -13.63
CA ILE A 334 -7.58 -11.81 -12.93
C ILE A 334 -8.61 -11.49 -11.87
N LEU A 335 -8.37 -10.49 -11.02
CA LEU A 335 -9.33 -10.08 -9.99
C LEU A 335 -10.67 -9.64 -10.56
N THR A 336 -10.64 -8.84 -11.62
CA THR A 336 -11.87 -8.24 -12.18
C THR A 336 -12.64 -9.18 -13.10
N SER A 337 -11.96 -10.12 -13.76
CA SER A 337 -12.60 -11.11 -14.64
C SER A 337 -13.11 -12.34 -13.91
N GLY A 338 -12.64 -12.61 -12.67
CA GLY A 338 -12.95 -13.84 -11.94
C GLY A 338 -12.35 -15.12 -12.55
N LYS A 339 -11.41 -14.98 -13.50
CA LYS A 339 -10.73 -16.11 -14.17
C LYS A 339 -9.41 -16.45 -13.47
N THR A 340 -8.85 -17.61 -13.79
CA THR A 340 -7.47 -17.98 -13.45
C THR A 340 -6.52 -17.56 -14.58
N PHE A 341 -5.22 -17.47 -14.27
CA PHE A 341 -4.21 -17.19 -15.27
C PHE A 341 -4.03 -18.42 -16.18
N ASP A 342 -4.18 -18.20 -17.51
CA ASP A 342 -3.88 -19.21 -18.50
C ASP A 342 -2.42 -19.08 -18.97
N MET A 343 -1.65 -20.15 -18.79
CA MET A 343 -0.25 -20.17 -19.19
C MET A 343 -0.05 -20.20 -20.71
N HIS A 344 -1.07 -20.62 -21.46
CA HIS A 344 -0.97 -20.87 -22.90
C HIS A 344 -1.67 -19.80 -23.75
N GLN A 345 -2.56 -19.01 -23.18
CA GLN A 345 -3.18 -17.92 -23.93
C GLN A 345 -2.20 -16.74 -24.06
N ALA A 346 -1.80 -16.45 -25.30
CA ALA A 346 -1.23 -15.15 -25.63
C ALA A 346 -2.23 -14.06 -25.23
N GLU A 347 -1.76 -13.13 -24.40
CA GLU A 347 -2.45 -11.94 -23.85
C GLU A 347 -3.93 -11.79 -24.22
N LEU A 348 -4.82 -11.89 -23.24
CA LEU A 348 -6.07 -11.14 -23.28
C LEU A 348 -5.69 -9.68 -23.53
N GLU A 349 -5.89 -9.21 -24.76
CA GLU A 349 -5.69 -7.82 -25.15
C GLU A 349 -6.40 -6.94 -24.13
N ALA A 350 -5.62 -6.23 -23.33
CA ALA A 350 -6.12 -5.23 -22.41
C ALA A 350 -6.65 -4.07 -23.26
N LYS A 351 -7.97 -4.12 -23.59
CA LYS A 351 -8.71 -2.98 -24.12
C LYS A 351 -8.61 -1.77 -23.20
#